data_87e4a1154bd8db0c304ae5a4fcacdd99
#
_entry.id   87e4a1154bd8db0c304ae5a4fcacdd99
#
_cell.length_a   1.000
_cell.length_b   1.000
_cell.length_c   1.000
_cell.angle_alpha   90.00
_cell.angle_beta   90.00
_cell.angle_gamma   90.00
#
_symmetry.space_group_name_H-M   'P 1'
#
loop_
_entity.id
_entity.type
_entity.pdbx_description
1 polymer ?
#
loop_
_entity_poly.entity_id
_entity_poly.type
_entity_poly.pdbx_seq_one_letter_code
_entity_poly.pdbx_strand_id
1 'polypeptide(L)'
;MNRPAVCFGSPSPEHDISILTGLQAVRALSDAGNDVVALYWSKTGNWFQVPADIEPSEFADGLPRSAQPISIQIGENGGFYKAGKRGKQSPIDISAVVVCCHGGPGEDGSLQAMFDLAGISYTGPTQRGAAIGMDKLAFSGTMETAGIPSLPLHLVTDDLTLEEPGPFIIKPRFGGSSIGIEVVEDLATAK
;
A
#
# COMPACT_ATOMS: atom_id res chain seq x y z
N MET A 1 16.52 21.19 -3.56
CA MET A 1 17.06 20.21 -2.60
C MET A 1 16.31 18.90 -2.82
N ASN A 2 17.00 17.76 -2.70
CA ASN A 2 16.32 16.45 -2.79
C ASN A 2 15.62 16.19 -1.45
N ARG A 3 14.30 16.26 -1.41
CA ARG A 3 13.50 16.11 -0.19
C ARG A 3 12.56 14.91 -0.35
N PRO A 4 13.00 13.69 0.03
CA PRO A 4 12.18 12.52 -0.08
C PRO A 4 11.01 12.57 0.90
N ALA A 5 9.88 11.97 0.50
CA ALA A 5 8.78 11.69 1.41
C ALA A 5 8.66 10.19 1.64
N VAL A 6 8.09 9.79 2.76
CA VAL A 6 7.72 8.41 3.07
C VAL A 6 6.22 8.36 3.33
N CYS A 7 5.50 7.53 2.58
CA CYS A 7 4.07 7.32 2.73
C CYS A 7 3.79 6.01 3.46
N PHE A 8 2.96 6.02 4.51
CA PHE A 8 2.63 4.86 5.31
C PHE A 8 1.23 4.94 5.93
N GLY A 9 0.74 3.82 6.43
CA GLY A 9 -0.61 3.65 6.95
C GLY A 9 -1.52 3.02 5.91
N SER A 10 -2.52 3.72 5.44
CA SER A 10 -3.57 3.34 4.49
C SER A 10 -4.80 2.68 5.13
N PRO A 11 -5.97 2.74 4.47
CA PRO A 11 -7.17 1.99 4.87
C PRO A 11 -7.03 0.50 4.54
N SER A 12 -6.27 -0.22 5.37
CA SER A 12 -5.88 -1.61 5.15
C SER A 12 -5.87 -2.36 6.48
N PRO A 13 -6.12 -3.68 6.50
CA PRO A 13 -5.88 -4.51 7.67
C PRO A 13 -4.42 -4.49 8.16
N GLU A 14 -3.48 -4.20 7.27
CA GLU A 14 -2.04 -4.14 7.55
C GLU A 14 -1.55 -2.72 7.93
N HIS A 15 -2.48 -1.82 8.26
CA HIS A 15 -2.22 -0.42 8.59
C HIS A 15 -1.11 -0.22 9.63
N ASP A 16 -1.17 -0.98 10.73
CA ASP A 16 -0.25 -0.81 11.86
C ASP A 16 1.17 -1.30 11.50
N ILE A 17 1.27 -2.35 10.70
CA ILE A 17 2.56 -2.81 10.14
C ILE A 17 3.14 -1.77 9.19
N SER A 18 2.30 -1.15 8.38
CA SER A 18 2.69 -0.06 7.48
C SER A 18 3.27 1.14 8.26
N ILE A 19 2.71 1.50 9.41
CA ILE A 19 3.28 2.54 10.28
C ILE A 19 4.69 2.17 10.70
N LEU A 20 4.93 0.95 11.18
CA LEU A 20 6.25 0.50 11.62
C LEU A 20 7.27 0.54 10.47
N THR A 21 6.90 0.02 9.31
CA THR A 21 7.76 0.03 8.11
C THR A 21 8.07 1.46 7.67
N GLY A 22 7.05 2.32 7.64
CA GLY A 22 7.22 3.72 7.24
C GLY A 22 8.13 4.50 8.17
N LEU A 23 7.95 4.36 9.48
CA LEU A 23 8.80 5.04 10.46
C LEU A 23 10.25 4.54 10.43
N GLN A 24 10.49 3.26 10.15
CA GLN A 24 11.83 2.73 9.90
C GLN A 24 12.47 3.38 8.66
N ALA A 25 11.71 3.51 7.57
CA ALA A 25 12.18 4.17 6.36
C ALA A 25 12.46 5.66 6.57
N VAL A 26 11.59 6.37 7.32
CA VAL A 26 11.82 7.78 7.69
C VAL A 26 13.13 7.93 8.47
N ARG A 27 13.36 7.08 9.49
CA ARG A 27 14.58 7.11 10.29
C ARG A 27 15.83 6.84 9.44
N ALA A 28 15.79 5.78 8.62
CA ALA A 28 16.92 5.42 7.77
C ALA A 28 17.30 6.54 6.78
N LEU A 29 16.31 7.19 6.17
CA LEU A 29 16.56 8.32 5.28
C LEU A 29 17.05 9.57 6.04
N SER A 30 16.54 9.83 7.23
CA SER A 30 16.97 10.95 8.08
C SER A 30 18.41 10.75 8.56
N ASP A 31 18.77 9.53 8.99
CA ASP A 31 20.14 9.17 9.41
C ASP A 31 21.14 9.28 8.26
N ALA A 32 20.67 9.08 7.01
CA ALA A 32 21.43 9.34 5.80
C ALA A 32 21.55 10.85 5.44
N GLY A 33 21.04 11.76 6.28
CA GLY A 33 21.18 13.20 6.15
C GLY A 33 20.11 13.87 5.25
N ASN A 34 18.99 13.20 4.95
CA ASN A 34 17.91 13.79 4.18
C ASN A 34 16.91 14.55 5.07
N ASP A 35 16.33 15.63 4.54
CA ASP A 35 15.14 16.29 5.12
C ASP A 35 13.88 15.55 4.67
N VAL A 36 13.43 14.59 5.50
CA VAL A 36 12.36 13.65 5.13
C VAL A 36 10.99 14.20 5.50
N VAL A 37 10.02 14.08 4.59
CA VAL A 37 8.61 14.36 4.84
C VAL A 37 7.88 13.06 5.18
N ALA A 38 7.33 12.94 6.39
CA ALA A 38 6.53 11.80 6.79
C ALA A 38 5.05 12.05 6.46
N LEU A 39 4.49 11.22 5.57
CA LEU A 39 3.11 11.29 5.07
C LEU A 39 2.31 10.12 5.62
N TYR A 40 1.40 10.40 6.52
CA TYR A 40 0.53 9.40 7.13
C TYR A 40 -0.83 9.36 6.45
N TRP A 41 -1.22 8.20 5.97
CA TRP A 41 -2.53 7.91 5.41
C TRP A 41 -3.35 7.11 6.43
N SER A 42 -4.38 7.72 7.01
CA SER A 42 -5.15 7.13 8.10
C SER A 42 -6.06 5.97 7.64
N LYS A 43 -6.53 5.17 8.59
CA LYS A 43 -7.55 4.10 8.36
C LYS A 43 -8.85 4.64 7.75
N THR A 44 -9.15 5.93 7.96
CA THR A 44 -10.34 6.59 7.41
C THR A 44 -10.10 7.24 6.04
N GLY A 45 -8.91 7.08 5.46
CA GLY A 45 -8.56 7.61 4.14
C GLY A 45 -8.07 9.06 4.13
N ASN A 46 -7.95 9.71 5.29
CA ASN A 46 -7.46 11.08 5.38
C ASN A 46 -5.93 11.12 5.41
N TRP A 47 -5.38 12.22 4.86
CA TRP A 47 -3.95 12.43 4.76
C TRP A 47 -3.44 13.43 5.78
N PHE A 48 -2.27 13.11 6.36
CA PHE A 48 -1.62 13.95 7.35
C PHE A 48 -0.12 14.00 7.10
N GLN A 49 0.49 15.14 7.41
CA GLN A 49 1.92 15.22 7.67
C GLN A 49 2.15 15.05 9.16
N VAL A 50 3.10 14.19 9.52
CA VAL A 50 3.53 14.00 10.92
C VAL A 50 5.01 14.36 11.05
N PRO A 51 5.51 14.64 12.29
CA PRO A 51 6.94 14.83 12.52
C PRO A 51 7.77 13.61 12.08
N ALA A 52 8.97 13.85 11.56
CA ALA A 52 9.84 12.76 11.12
C ALA A 52 10.41 11.93 12.28
N ASP A 53 10.42 12.49 13.48
CA ASP A 53 10.87 11.86 14.73
C ASP A 53 9.72 11.26 15.56
N ILE A 54 8.51 11.18 15.00
CA ILE A 54 7.33 10.63 15.69
C ILE A 54 7.55 9.15 16.05
N GLU A 55 7.09 8.76 17.23
CA GLU A 55 7.21 7.39 17.71
C GLU A 55 5.95 6.55 17.39
N PRO A 56 6.09 5.22 17.17
CA PRO A 56 4.96 4.32 16.89
C PRO A 56 3.88 4.37 17.95
N SER A 57 4.24 4.58 19.21
CA SER A 57 3.31 4.66 20.34
C SER A 57 2.31 5.79 20.22
N GLU A 58 2.63 6.87 19.49
CA GLU A 58 1.72 8.00 19.29
C GLU A 58 0.50 7.64 18.41
N PHE A 59 0.57 6.51 17.68
CA PHE A 59 -0.55 6.01 16.86
C PHE A 59 -1.45 5.02 17.61
N ALA A 60 -1.09 4.60 18.83
CA ALA A 60 -1.81 3.56 19.57
C ALA A 60 -3.28 3.94 19.87
N ASP A 61 -3.53 5.22 20.18
CA ASP A 61 -4.86 5.74 20.47
C ASP A 61 -5.55 6.38 19.24
N GLY A 62 -5.04 6.12 18.03
CA GLY A 62 -5.57 6.64 16.77
C GLY A 62 -4.72 7.75 16.15
N LEU A 63 -5.35 8.85 15.77
CA LEU A 63 -4.64 9.96 15.11
C LEU A 63 -3.70 10.69 16.09
N PRO A 64 -2.38 10.76 15.80
CA PRO A 64 -1.44 11.51 16.63
C PRO A 64 -1.82 12.99 16.77
N ARG A 65 -1.60 13.57 17.95
CA ARG A 65 -1.89 15.00 18.21
C ARG A 65 -1.03 15.94 17.35
N SER A 66 0.15 15.48 16.95
CA SER A 66 1.08 16.21 16.09
C SER A 66 0.71 16.19 14.61
N ALA A 67 -0.26 15.35 14.21
CA ALA A 67 -0.68 15.17 12.83
C ALA A 67 -1.33 16.44 12.27
N GLN A 68 -0.80 16.94 11.17
CA GLN A 68 -1.31 18.11 10.46
C GLN A 68 -2.05 17.66 9.21
N PRO A 69 -3.34 17.98 9.02
CA PRO A 69 -4.09 17.59 7.85
C PRO A 69 -3.47 18.18 6.58
N ILE A 70 -3.39 17.35 5.56
CA ILE A 70 -2.95 17.72 4.23
C ILE A 70 -3.94 17.20 3.19
N SER A 71 -3.86 17.72 1.99
CA SER A 71 -4.65 17.25 0.85
C SER A 71 -3.73 16.86 -0.30
N ILE A 72 -4.23 15.97 -1.17
CA ILE A 72 -3.60 15.70 -2.44
C ILE A 72 -4.41 16.39 -3.55
N GLN A 73 -3.73 16.98 -4.50
CA GLN A 73 -4.32 17.55 -5.69
C GLN A 73 -3.82 16.80 -6.92
N ILE A 74 -4.69 16.63 -7.89
CA ILE A 74 -4.38 16.00 -9.19
C ILE A 74 -4.41 17.03 -10.30
N GLY A 75 -3.75 16.74 -11.43
CA GLY A 75 -3.68 17.62 -12.59
C GLY A 75 -2.42 18.49 -12.62
N GLU A 76 -2.46 19.60 -13.37
CA GLU A 76 -1.29 20.42 -13.69
C GLU A 76 -0.49 20.91 -12.47
N ASN A 77 -1.18 21.22 -11.37
CA ASN A 77 -0.55 21.61 -10.10
C ASN A 77 -0.72 20.48 -9.07
N GLY A 78 -0.54 19.23 -9.49
CA GLY A 78 -0.69 18.07 -8.63
C GLY A 78 0.38 18.02 -7.52
N GLY A 79 0.06 17.31 -6.43
CA GLY A 79 0.98 17.14 -5.30
C GLY A 79 0.28 17.19 -3.96
N PHE A 80 1.05 17.17 -2.89
CA PHE A 80 0.55 17.33 -1.53
C PHE A 80 0.54 18.80 -1.12
N TYR A 81 -0.50 19.20 -0.37
CA TYR A 81 -0.73 20.58 0.06
C TYR A 81 -1.09 20.65 1.54
N LYS A 82 -0.51 21.61 2.24
CA LYS A 82 -0.89 21.98 3.60
C LYS A 82 -2.08 22.94 3.56
N ALA A 83 -3.03 22.72 4.48
CA ALA A 83 -4.06 23.69 4.74
C ALA A 83 -3.46 24.92 5.44
N GLY A 84 -3.64 26.09 4.86
CA GLY A 84 -3.21 27.36 5.44
C GLY A 84 -4.38 28.17 6.00
N LYS A 85 -4.08 29.32 6.62
CA LYS A 85 -5.08 30.26 7.12
C LYS A 85 -5.92 30.83 5.99
N ARG A 86 -7.23 31.03 6.23
CA ARG A 86 -8.20 31.61 5.27
C ARG A 86 -8.36 30.81 3.97
N GLY A 87 -8.22 29.46 4.04
CA GLY A 87 -8.39 28.59 2.86
C GLY A 87 -7.22 28.61 1.87
N LYS A 88 -6.12 29.31 2.15
CA LYS A 88 -4.90 29.22 1.36
C LYS A 88 -4.28 27.84 1.51
N GLN A 89 -3.82 27.28 0.42
CA GLN A 89 -3.05 26.03 0.40
C GLN A 89 -1.62 26.33 -0.03
N SER A 90 -0.66 25.62 0.54
CA SER A 90 0.74 25.69 0.11
C SER A 90 1.25 24.31 -0.24
N PRO A 91 1.95 24.16 -1.38
CA PRO A 91 2.50 22.89 -1.79
C PRO A 91 3.55 22.40 -0.77
N ILE A 92 3.61 21.10 -0.59
CA ILE A 92 4.68 20.41 0.12
C ILE A 92 5.70 20.01 -0.93
N ASP A 93 6.87 20.65 -0.90
CA ASP A 93 7.96 20.35 -1.83
C ASP A 93 8.58 19.00 -1.47
N ILE A 94 8.44 18.02 -2.38
CA ILE A 94 8.99 16.67 -2.27
C ILE A 94 9.55 16.24 -3.61
N SER A 95 10.63 15.45 -3.59
CA SER A 95 11.25 14.94 -4.82
C SER A 95 10.64 13.62 -5.30
N ALA A 96 10.33 12.73 -4.37
CA ALA A 96 9.71 11.44 -4.63
C ALA A 96 9.13 10.87 -3.31
N VAL A 97 8.22 9.91 -3.42
CA VAL A 97 7.60 9.20 -2.29
C VAL A 97 8.11 7.77 -2.22
N VAL A 98 8.67 7.40 -1.08
CA VAL A 98 8.92 6.00 -0.72
C VAL A 98 7.61 5.43 -0.19
N VAL A 99 7.05 4.45 -0.89
CA VAL A 99 5.78 3.82 -0.52
C VAL A 99 6.05 2.68 0.46
N CYS A 100 5.54 2.82 1.68
CA CYS A 100 5.60 1.84 2.77
C CYS A 100 4.20 1.36 3.20
N CYS A 101 3.19 1.57 2.36
CA CYS A 101 1.85 1.05 2.60
C CYS A 101 1.82 -0.45 2.35
N HIS A 102 1.04 -1.18 3.17
CA HIS A 102 0.84 -2.62 3.07
C HIS A 102 -0.63 -2.94 2.88
N GLY A 103 -0.92 -3.82 1.92
CA GLY A 103 -2.27 -4.27 1.59
C GLY A 103 -3.21 -3.20 1.05
N GLY A 104 -4.39 -3.61 0.62
CA GLY A 104 -5.46 -2.74 0.17
C GLY A 104 -5.01 -1.68 -0.84
N PRO A 105 -5.57 -0.46 -0.74
CA PRO A 105 -5.32 0.58 -1.74
C PRO A 105 -3.86 1.10 -1.77
N GLY A 106 -3.04 0.69 -0.81
CA GLY A 106 -1.61 1.00 -0.81
C GLY A 106 -0.80 0.13 -1.79
N GLU A 107 -1.29 -1.09 -2.08
CA GLU A 107 -0.58 -2.08 -2.91
C GLU A 107 -1.38 -2.56 -4.13
N ASP A 108 -2.67 -2.24 -4.25
CA ASP A 108 -3.53 -2.72 -5.35
C ASP A 108 -3.50 -1.84 -6.61
N GLY A 109 -2.67 -0.79 -6.63
CA GLY A 109 -2.56 0.15 -7.72
C GLY A 109 -3.36 1.44 -7.54
N SER A 110 -4.24 1.52 -6.55
CA SER A 110 -5.06 2.72 -6.28
C SER A 110 -4.20 3.92 -5.88
N LEU A 111 -3.26 3.73 -4.94
CA LEU A 111 -2.32 4.76 -4.52
C LEU A 111 -1.43 5.22 -5.68
N GLN A 112 -0.92 4.27 -6.45
CA GLN A 112 -0.06 4.52 -7.60
C GLN A 112 -0.80 5.34 -8.67
N ALA A 113 -2.06 4.99 -8.98
CA ALA A 113 -2.89 5.76 -9.91
C ALA A 113 -3.12 7.20 -9.43
N MET A 114 -3.34 7.39 -8.13
CA MET A 114 -3.49 8.73 -7.55
C MET A 114 -2.19 9.55 -7.67
N PHE A 115 -1.04 8.93 -7.43
CA PHE A 115 0.27 9.58 -7.59
C PHE A 115 0.58 9.91 -9.04
N ASP A 116 0.26 9.00 -9.98
CA ASP A 116 0.41 9.25 -11.42
C ASP A 116 -0.41 10.47 -11.85
N LEU A 117 -1.69 10.57 -11.42
CA LEU A 117 -2.56 11.70 -11.73
C LEU A 117 -2.12 13.01 -11.05
N ALA A 118 -1.45 12.91 -9.93
CA ALA A 118 -0.89 14.05 -9.20
C ALA A 118 0.52 14.44 -9.66
N GLY A 119 1.12 13.72 -10.62
CA GLY A 119 2.49 13.97 -11.07
C GLY A 119 3.55 13.72 -10.01
N ILE A 120 3.27 12.84 -9.03
CA ILE A 120 4.16 12.50 -7.92
C ILE A 120 4.99 11.27 -8.30
N SER A 121 6.32 11.40 -8.27
CA SER A 121 7.22 10.25 -8.40
C SER A 121 7.18 9.38 -7.13
N TYR A 122 7.23 8.05 -7.29
CA TYR A 122 7.15 7.11 -6.18
C TYR A 122 7.99 5.85 -6.42
N THR A 123 8.27 5.10 -5.35
CA THR A 123 8.94 3.80 -5.43
C THR A 123 7.93 2.67 -5.56
N GLY A 124 8.35 1.58 -6.20
CA GLY A 124 7.53 0.37 -6.36
C GLY A 124 6.99 0.19 -7.77
N PRO A 125 6.00 -0.70 -7.94
CA PRO A 125 5.43 -1.01 -9.24
C PRO A 125 4.56 0.15 -9.76
N THR A 126 4.35 0.19 -11.07
CA THR A 126 3.32 1.04 -11.67
C THR A 126 1.93 0.60 -11.22
N GLN A 127 0.92 1.47 -11.37
CA GLN A 127 -0.49 1.15 -11.07
C GLN A 127 -0.91 -0.21 -11.67
N ARG A 128 -0.56 -0.46 -12.94
CA ARG A 128 -0.91 -1.72 -13.60
C ARG A 128 -0.16 -2.91 -13.02
N GLY A 129 1.13 -2.75 -12.72
CA GLY A 129 1.93 -3.80 -12.10
C GLY A 129 1.43 -4.16 -10.70
N ALA A 130 1.06 -3.16 -9.89
CA ALA A 130 0.48 -3.34 -8.57
C ALA A 130 -0.86 -4.10 -8.62
N ALA A 131 -1.76 -3.70 -9.53
CA ALA A 131 -3.06 -4.35 -9.68
C ALA A 131 -2.94 -5.84 -10.07
N ILE A 132 -2.01 -6.17 -11.00
CA ILE A 132 -1.74 -7.56 -11.37
C ILE A 132 -1.10 -8.32 -10.20
N GLY A 133 -0.13 -7.71 -9.51
CA GLY A 133 0.58 -8.35 -8.39
C GLY A 133 -0.32 -8.65 -7.20
N MET A 134 -1.35 -7.83 -6.95
CA MET A 134 -2.30 -8.03 -5.86
C MET A 134 -3.35 -9.12 -6.17
N ASP A 135 -3.69 -9.33 -7.44
CA ASP A 135 -4.63 -10.36 -7.90
C ASP A 135 -3.88 -11.66 -8.19
N LYS A 136 -3.93 -12.63 -7.26
CA LYS A 136 -3.21 -13.91 -7.39
C LYS A 136 -3.56 -14.68 -8.66
N LEU A 137 -4.81 -14.61 -9.11
CA LEU A 137 -5.26 -15.29 -10.32
C LEU A 137 -4.70 -14.60 -11.58
N ALA A 138 -4.79 -13.27 -11.66
CA ALA A 138 -4.23 -12.50 -12.76
C ALA A 138 -2.69 -12.62 -12.80
N PHE A 139 -2.03 -12.61 -11.65
CA PHE A 139 -0.59 -12.79 -11.54
C PHE A 139 -0.16 -14.17 -12.06
N SER A 140 -0.82 -15.25 -11.61
CA SER A 140 -0.54 -16.61 -12.07
C SER A 140 -0.69 -16.75 -13.60
N GLY A 141 -1.80 -16.26 -14.17
CA GLY A 141 -2.00 -16.27 -15.62
C GLY A 141 -0.99 -15.43 -16.40
N THR A 142 -0.52 -14.32 -15.80
CA THR A 142 0.55 -13.49 -16.38
C THR A 142 1.89 -14.24 -16.40
N MET A 143 2.23 -14.93 -15.30
CA MET A 143 3.46 -15.73 -15.22
C MET A 143 3.44 -16.89 -16.22
N GLU A 144 2.33 -17.62 -16.31
CA GLU A 144 2.14 -18.70 -17.28
C GLU A 144 2.30 -18.21 -18.73
N THR A 145 1.67 -17.08 -19.06
CA THR A 145 1.79 -16.48 -20.41
C THR A 145 3.23 -16.04 -20.71
N ALA A 146 3.99 -15.63 -19.69
CA ALA A 146 5.40 -15.27 -19.81
C ALA A 146 6.35 -16.48 -19.83
N GLY A 147 5.83 -17.72 -19.74
CA GLY A 147 6.64 -18.94 -19.68
C GLY A 147 7.37 -19.14 -18.36
N ILE A 148 6.96 -18.44 -17.30
CA ILE A 148 7.52 -18.58 -15.95
C ILE A 148 6.72 -19.64 -15.20
N PRO A 149 7.36 -20.74 -14.72
CA PRO A 149 6.65 -21.77 -13.97
C PRO A 149 5.94 -21.21 -12.75
N SER A 150 4.67 -21.53 -12.60
CA SER A 150 3.87 -21.20 -11.43
C SER A 150 3.10 -22.43 -10.94
N LEU A 151 2.74 -22.44 -9.66
CA LEU A 151 1.87 -23.48 -9.14
C LEU A 151 0.47 -23.33 -9.76
N PRO A 152 -0.22 -24.44 -10.06
CA PRO A 152 -1.61 -24.41 -10.50
C PRO A 152 -2.47 -23.64 -9.52
N LEU A 153 -3.30 -22.73 -10.05
CA LEU A 153 -4.20 -21.90 -9.27
C LEU A 153 -5.60 -21.94 -9.90
N HIS A 154 -6.58 -22.30 -9.11
CA HIS A 154 -7.96 -22.43 -9.54
C HIS A 154 -8.87 -21.51 -8.71
N LEU A 155 -9.86 -20.90 -9.34
CA LEU A 155 -10.92 -20.21 -8.63
C LEU A 155 -11.90 -21.27 -8.09
N VAL A 156 -12.15 -21.27 -6.78
CA VAL A 156 -13.13 -22.19 -6.19
C VAL A 156 -14.52 -21.73 -6.61
N THR A 157 -15.21 -22.61 -7.38
CA THR A 157 -16.60 -22.44 -7.82
C THR A 157 -17.36 -23.74 -7.55
N ASP A 158 -18.70 -23.70 -7.55
CA ASP A 158 -19.51 -24.86 -7.26
C ASP A 158 -19.30 -26.02 -8.26
N ASP A 159 -18.94 -25.68 -9.50
CA ASP A 159 -18.69 -26.61 -10.59
C ASP A 159 -17.22 -27.00 -10.76
N LEU A 160 -16.30 -26.46 -9.95
CA LEU A 160 -14.89 -26.83 -10.00
C LEU A 160 -14.71 -28.33 -9.71
N THR A 161 -14.00 -28.99 -10.59
CA THR A 161 -13.55 -30.38 -10.42
C THR A 161 -12.04 -30.44 -10.59
N LEU A 162 -11.36 -31.16 -9.71
CA LEU A 162 -9.91 -31.40 -9.76
C LEU A 162 -9.66 -32.90 -9.70
N GLU A 163 -8.67 -33.37 -10.45
CA GLU A 163 -8.27 -34.79 -10.46
C GLU A 163 -7.30 -35.09 -9.31
N GLU A 164 -6.60 -34.07 -8.82
CA GLU A 164 -5.65 -34.18 -7.70
C GLU A 164 -6.37 -34.43 -6.37
N PRO A 165 -5.88 -35.36 -5.57
CA PRO A 165 -6.58 -35.77 -4.33
C PRO A 165 -6.49 -34.75 -3.17
N GLY A 166 -5.69 -33.70 -3.29
CA GLY A 166 -5.38 -32.79 -2.17
C GLY A 166 -4.13 -33.24 -1.39
N PRO A 167 -3.74 -32.57 -0.25
CA PRO A 167 -4.44 -31.41 0.31
C PRO A 167 -4.31 -30.15 -0.55
N PHE A 168 -5.26 -29.20 -0.38
CA PHE A 168 -5.25 -27.92 -1.09
C PHE A 168 -5.01 -26.76 -0.12
N ILE A 169 -4.39 -25.70 -0.63
CA ILE A 169 -4.26 -24.42 0.08
C ILE A 169 -5.31 -23.44 -0.46
N ILE A 170 -6.26 -23.08 0.38
CA ILE A 170 -7.26 -22.06 0.09
C ILE A 170 -6.72 -20.71 0.51
N LYS A 171 -6.87 -19.70 -0.34
CA LYS A 171 -6.44 -18.33 -0.04
C LYS A 171 -7.36 -17.31 -0.73
N PRO A 172 -7.59 -16.15 -0.11
CA PRO A 172 -8.30 -15.07 -0.78
C PRO A 172 -7.58 -14.67 -2.08
N ARG A 173 -8.34 -14.39 -3.13
CA ARG A 173 -7.81 -13.93 -4.42
C ARG A 173 -6.98 -12.65 -4.25
N PHE A 174 -7.45 -11.72 -3.42
CA PHE A 174 -6.79 -10.45 -3.11
C PHE A 174 -6.28 -10.46 -1.67
N GLY A 175 -5.32 -9.58 -1.36
CA GLY A 175 -4.73 -9.45 -0.04
C GLY A 175 -3.44 -10.25 0.14
N GLY A 176 -2.83 -10.07 1.32
CA GLY A 176 -1.50 -10.61 1.69
C GLY A 176 -1.42 -11.09 3.12
N SER A 177 -0.19 -11.14 3.68
CA SER A 177 0.11 -11.45 5.10
C SER A 177 -0.49 -12.74 5.63
N SER A 178 -0.74 -13.72 4.77
CA SER A 178 -1.37 -15.01 5.11
C SER A 178 -2.77 -14.91 5.73
N ILE A 179 -3.42 -13.76 5.64
CA ILE A 179 -4.79 -13.58 6.15
C ILE A 179 -5.76 -14.40 5.30
N GLY A 180 -6.54 -15.26 5.96
CA GLY A 180 -7.54 -16.12 5.31
C GLY A 180 -6.93 -17.27 4.49
N ILE A 181 -5.71 -17.71 4.81
CA ILE A 181 -5.11 -18.92 4.23
C ILE A 181 -5.50 -20.12 5.11
N GLU A 182 -6.01 -21.16 4.46
CA GLU A 182 -6.37 -22.42 5.10
C GLU A 182 -5.85 -23.60 4.27
N VAL A 183 -5.55 -24.71 4.94
CA VAL A 183 -5.25 -26.01 4.30
C VAL A 183 -6.46 -26.91 4.49
N VAL A 184 -6.96 -27.46 3.39
CA VAL A 184 -8.09 -28.37 3.38
C VAL A 184 -7.70 -29.71 2.74
N GLU A 185 -8.26 -30.79 3.24
CA GLU A 185 -7.89 -32.16 2.81
C GLU A 185 -8.44 -32.49 1.42
N ASP A 186 -9.58 -31.89 1.05
CA ASP A 186 -10.24 -32.18 -0.22
C ASP A 186 -10.99 -30.96 -0.76
N LEU A 187 -11.45 -31.08 -2.02
CA LEU A 187 -12.19 -30.00 -2.71
C LEU A 187 -13.58 -29.78 -2.12
N ALA A 188 -14.21 -30.76 -1.50
CA ALA A 188 -15.53 -30.62 -0.90
C ALA A 188 -15.48 -29.71 0.33
N THR A 189 -14.40 -29.80 1.09
CA THR A 189 -14.13 -28.91 2.25
C THR A 189 -13.77 -27.49 1.81
N ALA A 190 -13.22 -27.33 0.61
CA ALA A 190 -12.86 -26.03 0.04
C ALA A 190 -14.07 -25.20 -0.42
N LYS A 191 -15.20 -25.84 -0.73
CA LYS A 191 -16.45 -25.20 -1.19
C LYS A 191 -17.35 -24.79 -0.05
#